data_eefaee69a5b11161348cc788fc00d199
#
_entry.id   eefaee69a5b11161348cc788fc00d199
#
_cell.length_a   1.000
_cell.length_b   1.000
_cell.length_c   1.000
_cell.angle_alpha   90.00
_cell.angle_beta   90.00
_cell.angle_gamma   90.00
#
_symmetry.space_group_name_H-M   'P 1'
#
loop_
_entity.id
_entity.type
_entity.pdbx_description
1 polymer ?
#
loop_
_entity_poly.entity_id
_entity_poly.type
_entity_poly.pdbx_seq_one_letter_code
_entity_poly.pdbx_strand_id
1 'polypeptide(L)'
;MKLKNLLFVFCLALLAGCQKDPDTESAPARDTDRVEGVIRMKLDRETAEALNVTRTRSGRVLTGNISFDELCKRYEVTGMERLFADNGCAERTRKAGLDLWYVIRFKGSAEQVAEDFGEIAGVNHVEIPRKITKVGDVGRRSGTPWRKLMALPKAVPANYPFNDPLFAEQWPLYNDGSVSEEAVAGADINVIPAWKKTAGRSDVIVAVLDEGVEYTHPD
;
A
#
# COMPACT_ATOMS: atom_id res chain seq x y z
N MET A 1 12.62 -59.17 -13.33
CA MET A 1 11.87 -57.94 -12.94
C MET A 1 12.06 -56.93 -14.05
N LYS A 2 10.98 -56.46 -14.68
CA LYS A 2 11.04 -55.77 -15.98
C LYS A 2 11.36 -54.27 -15.73
N LEU A 3 12.30 -53.77 -16.51
CA LEU A 3 12.85 -52.38 -16.49
C LEU A 3 11.79 -51.25 -16.49
N LYS A 4 10.56 -51.56 -16.87
CA LYS A 4 9.43 -50.61 -16.89
C LYS A 4 8.94 -50.16 -15.50
N ASN A 5 9.17 -50.95 -14.45
CA ASN A 5 8.73 -50.64 -13.11
C ASN A 5 9.73 -49.72 -12.35
N LEU A 6 10.98 -49.64 -12.83
CA LEU A 6 12.00 -48.79 -12.23
C LEU A 6 11.82 -47.33 -12.68
N LEU A 7 11.31 -47.10 -13.88
CA LEU A 7 11.07 -45.76 -14.41
C LEU A 7 9.87 -45.06 -13.74
N PHE A 8 8.89 -45.86 -13.28
CA PHE A 8 7.68 -45.31 -12.64
C PHE A 8 7.94 -44.85 -11.19
N VAL A 9 8.87 -45.48 -10.50
CA VAL A 9 9.25 -45.11 -9.14
C VAL A 9 10.13 -43.84 -9.14
N PHE A 10 10.92 -43.62 -10.21
CA PHE A 10 11.76 -42.42 -10.31
C PHE A 10 10.98 -41.16 -10.71
N CYS A 11 9.87 -41.28 -11.44
CA CYS A 11 8.98 -40.16 -11.75
C CYS A 11 8.11 -39.71 -10.55
N LEU A 12 7.80 -40.63 -9.61
CA LEU A 12 7.02 -40.26 -8.41
C LEU A 12 7.86 -39.51 -7.37
N ALA A 13 9.19 -39.66 -7.40
CA ALA A 13 10.10 -38.98 -6.46
C ALA A 13 10.40 -37.53 -6.83
N LEU A 14 10.05 -37.11 -8.06
CA LEU A 14 10.27 -35.72 -8.53
C LEU A 14 9.07 -34.78 -8.31
N LEU A 15 7.95 -35.29 -7.80
CA LEU A 15 6.75 -34.48 -7.48
C LEU A 15 6.64 -34.06 -6.01
N ALA A 16 7.60 -34.46 -5.16
CA ALA A 16 7.63 -34.12 -3.74
C ALA A 16 8.44 -32.87 -3.41
N GLY A 17 8.75 -32.02 -4.38
CA GLY A 17 9.68 -30.89 -4.26
C GLY A 17 9.05 -29.50 -4.19
N CYS A 18 7.76 -29.38 -3.86
CA CYS A 18 7.18 -28.09 -3.42
C CYS A 18 6.58 -28.28 -2.04
N GLN A 19 7.45 -28.41 -1.03
CA GLN A 19 7.03 -28.09 0.33
C GLN A 19 6.83 -26.59 0.39
N LYS A 20 5.55 -26.20 0.52
CA LYS A 20 5.17 -24.87 0.96
C LYS A 20 5.88 -24.67 2.30
N ASP A 21 6.69 -23.60 2.41
CA ASP A 21 7.25 -23.20 3.69
C ASP A 21 6.10 -23.07 4.71
N PRO A 22 6.15 -23.77 5.86
CA PRO A 22 5.08 -23.72 6.84
C PRO A 22 4.94 -22.34 7.52
N ASP A 23 5.86 -21.42 7.27
CA ASP A 23 5.90 -20.10 7.91
C ASP A 23 5.21 -18.98 7.10
N THR A 24 4.55 -19.30 5.98
CA THR A 24 3.77 -18.34 5.18
C THR A 24 2.26 -18.46 5.35
N GLU A 25 1.77 -19.16 6.36
CA GLU A 25 0.43 -18.90 6.83
C GLU A 25 0.40 -17.53 7.48
N SER A 26 -0.06 -16.53 6.71
CA SER A 26 -0.37 -15.22 7.28
C SER A 26 -1.28 -15.48 8.49
N ALA A 27 -0.78 -15.21 9.69
CA ALA A 27 -1.56 -15.35 10.90
C ALA A 27 -2.93 -14.70 10.65
N PRO A 28 -4.05 -15.35 11.03
CA PRO A 28 -5.37 -14.78 10.85
C PRO A 28 -5.33 -13.37 11.44
N ALA A 29 -5.70 -12.38 10.62
CA ALA A 29 -5.67 -10.99 11.03
C ALA A 29 -6.39 -10.87 12.38
N ARG A 30 -5.65 -10.49 13.42
CA ARG A 30 -6.19 -10.37 14.77
C ARG A 30 -7.28 -9.31 14.72
N ASP A 31 -8.41 -9.60 15.31
CA ASP A 31 -9.57 -8.70 15.41
C ASP A 31 -9.22 -7.35 16.06
N THR A 32 -8.09 -7.30 16.76
CA THR A 32 -7.52 -6.10 17.40
C THR A 32 -6.97 -5.05 16.44
N ASP A 33 -6.81 -5.36 15.16
CA ASP A 33 -6.22 -4.44 14.17
C ASP A 33 -7.25 -3.56 13.48
N ARG A 34 -8.54 -3.69 13.82
CA ARG A 34 -9.61 -2.83 13.27
C ARG A 34 -9.63 -1.46 13.96
N VAL A 35 -10.00 -0.45 13.19
CA VAL A 35 -10.23 0.90 13.74
C VAL A 35 -11.64 0.96 14.28
N GLU A 36 -11.77 1.09 15.58
CA GLU A 36 -13.05 1.21 16.27
C GLU A 36 -13.79 2.50 15.87
N GLY A 37 -15.13 2.41 15.77
CA GLY A 37 -15.99 3.57 15.57
C GLY A 37 -15.89 4.23 14.21
N VAL A 38 -15.33 3.54 13.21
CA VAL A 38 -15.16 4.05 11.84
C VAL A 38 -15.47 2.95 10.83
N ILE A 39 -16.27 3.28 9.82
CA ILE A 39 -16.38 2.52 8.59
C ILE A 39 -16.13 3.44 7.40
N ARG A 40 -15.75 2.85 6.27
CA ARG A 40 -15.72 3.51 4.96
C ARG A 40 -16.75 2.85 4.07
N MET A 41 -17.46 3.64 3.30
CA MET A 41 -18.43 3.09 2.35
C MET A 41 -18.32 3.76 0.99
N LYS A 42 -18.61 3.00 -0.04
CA LYS A 42 -18.73 3.49 -1.42
C LYS A 42 -20.19 3.45 -1.83
N LEU A 43 -20.69 4.57 -2.27
CA LEU A 43 -22.04 4.70 -2.81
C LEU A 43 -22.05 4.52 -4.33
N ASP A 44 -23.22 4.24 -4.87
CA ASP A 44 -23.45 4.47 -6.29
C ASP A 44 -23.56 5.98 -6.61
N ARG A 45 -23.53 6.32 -7.88
CA ARG A 45 -23.53 7.71 -8.33
C ARG A 45 -24.83 8.43 -7.96
N GLU A 46 -25.97 7.78 -8.17
CA GLU A 46 -27.29 8.34 -7.92
C GLU A 46 -27.47 8.67 -6.44
N THR A 47 -27.17 7.74 -5.56
CA THR A 47 -27.25 7.91 -4.11
C THR A 47 -26.27 8.99 -3.63
N ALA A 48 -25.02 8.99 -4.11
CA ALA A 48 -24.03 9.97 -3.70
C ALA A 48 -24.40 11.41 -4.11
N GLU A 49 -25.08 11.59 -5.24
CA GLU A 49 -25.56 12.90 -5.71
C GLU A 49 -26.84 13.34 -5.00
N ALA A 50 -27.66 12.41 -4.55
CA ALA A 50 -28.90 12.70 -3.80
C ALA A 50 -28.63 13.03 -2.33
N LEU A 51 -27.51 12.56 -1.75
CA LEU A 51 -27.22 12.81 -0.34
C LEU A 51 -26.86 14.27 -0.07
N ASN A 52 -27.53 14.86 0.92
CA ASN A 52 -27.22 16.18 1.44
C ASN A 52 -26.80 16.09 2.91
N VAL A 53 -25.51 15.83 3.13
CA VAL A 53 -24.97 15.63 4.48
C VAL A 53 -24.91 16.95 5.23
N THR A 54 -25.68 17.05 6.29
CA THR A 54 -25.77 18.22 7.17
C THR A 54 -25.64 17.81 8.63
N ARG A 55 -25.42 18.80 9.52
CA ARG A 55 -25.41 18.59 10.98
C ARG A 55 -26.44 19.46 11.66
N THR A 56 -27.17 18.86 12.57
CA THR A 56 -28.05 19.61 13.48
C THR A 56 -27.23 20.38 14.53
N ARG A 57 -27.87 21.32 15.23
CA ARG A 57 -27.26 22.03 16.39
C ARG A 57 -26.84 21.06 17.51
N SER A 58 -27.53 19.92 17.64
CA SER A 58 -27.18 18.85 18.59
C SER A 58 -26.03 17.94 18.12
N GLY A 59 -25.44 18.22 16.95
CA GLY A 59 -24.32 17.45 16.38
C GLY A 59 -24.74 16.19 15.61
N ARG A 60 -26.03 15.90 15.48
CA ARG A 60 -26.52 14.73 14.74
C ARG A 60 -26.35 14.95 13.24
N VAL A 61 -25.91 13.91 12.54
CA VAL A 61 -25.80 13.87 11.09
C VAL A 61 -27.16 13.58 10.48
N LEU A 62 -27.52 14.33 9.45
CA LEU A 62 -28.67 14.11 8.58
C LEU A 62 -28.18 14.08 7.13
N THR A 63 -28.76 13.23 6.33
CA THR A 63 -28.38 13.01 4.92
C THR A 63 -29.47 13.36 3.93
N GLY A 64 -30.69 13.55 4.42
CA GLY A 64 -31.86 13.72 3.59
C GLY A 64 -32.42 12.40 3.02
N ASN A 65 -31.81 11.27 3.34
CA ASN A 65 -32.31 9.94 3.00
C ASN A 65 -32.74 9.22 4.28
N ILE A 66 -33.99 8.74 4.28
CA ILE A 66 -34.60 8.16 5.49
C ILE A 66 -33.83 6.98 6.03
N SER A 67 -33.37 6.04 5.19
CA SER A 67 -32.67 4.85 5.62
C SER A 67 -31.32 5.20 6.25
N PHE A 68 -30.56 6.12 5.65
CA PHE A 68 -29.32 6.62 6.24
C PHE A 68 -29.59 7.37 7.55
N ASP A 69 -30.60 8.23 7.61
CA ASP A 69 -30.90 9.05 8.78
C ASP A 69 -31.33 8.19 9.98
N GLU A 70 -32.05 7.07 9.74
CA GLU A 70 -32.38 6.09 10.78
C GLU A 70 -31.16 5.40 11.36
N LEU A 71 -30.23 4.94 10.51
CA LEU A 71 -28.98 4.33 10.98
C LEU A 71 -28.06 5.37 11.64
N CYS A 72 -27.97 6.57 11.10
CA CYS A 72 -27.24 7.68 11.74
C CYS A 72 -27.75 7.97 13.16
N LYS A 73 -29.07 7.87 13.37
CA LYS A 73 -29.67 8.02 14.70
C LYS A 73 -29.41 6.81 15.59
N ARG A 74 -29.57 5.58 15.06
CA ARG A 74 -29.39 4.32 15.79
C ARG A 74 -27.98 4.19 16.36
N TYR A 75 -26.96 4.50 15.53
CA TYR A 75 -25.55 4.33 15.86
C TYR A 75 -24.87 5.62 16.34
N GLU A 76 -25.65 6.64 16.69
CA GLU A 76 -25.13 7.93 17.14
C GLU A 76 -23.99 8.44 16.24
N VAL A 77 -24.21 8.44 14.91
CA VAL A 77 -23.21 8.89 13.96
C VAL A 77 -22.83 10.33 14.24
N THR A 78 -21.53 10.54 14.50
CA THR A 78 -20.95 11.84 14.83
C THR A 78 -20.34 12.53 13.63
N GLY A 79 -20.06 11.81 12.55
CA GLY A 79 -19.49 12.35 11.32
C GLY A 79 -19.77 11.47 10.12
N MET A 80 -20.08 12.11 9.00
CA MET A 80 -20.14 11.53 7.68
C MET A 80 -19.57 12.55 6.71
N GLU A 81 -18.48 12.21 6.06
CA GLU A 81 -17.76 13.11 5.17
C GLU A 81 -17.12 12.32 4.01
N ARG A 82 -16.79 13.00 2.92
CA ARG A 82 -16.09 12.36 1.81
C ARG A 82 -14.72 11.89 2.27
N LEU A 83 -14.36 10.65 1.93
CA LEU A 83 -13.04 10.08 2.27
C LEU A 83 -11.92 10.83 1.56
N PHE A 84 -12.13 11.22 0.31
CA PHE A 84 -11.18 11.99 -0.48
C PHE A 84 -11.65 13.45 -0.55
N ALA A 85 -10.87 14.34 0.04
CA ALA A 85 -11.12 15.77 -0.01
C ALA A 85 -11.01 16.30 -1.44
N ASP A 86 -11.74 17.38 -1.71
CA ASP A 86 -11.56 18.10 -2.97
C ASP A 86 -10.16 18.75 -3.00
N ASN A 87 -9.35 18.34 -3.95
CA ASN A 87 -7.99 18.82 -4.16
C ASN A 87 -7.85 19.70 -5.40
N GLY A 88 -8.97 20.23 -5.91
CA GLY A 88 -9.00 21.02 -7.15
C GLY A 88 -8.98 20.18 -8.42
N CYS A 89 -9.04 18.86 -8.33
CA CYS A 89 -9.05 17.92 -9.46
C CYS A 89 -10.40 17.20 -9.59
N ALA A 90 -11.51 17.91 -9.40
CA ALA A 90 -12.87 17.35 -9.31
C ALA A 90 -13.23 16.41 -10.47
N GLU A 91 -12.85 16.74 -11.70
CA GLU A 91 -13.13 15.90 -12.88
C GLU A 91 -12.40 14.54 -12.79
N ARG A 92 -11.11 14.54 -12.42
CA ARG A 92 -10.31 13.32 -12.26
C ARG A 92 -10.85 12.46 -11.10
N THR A 93 -11.18 13.10 -9.98
CA THR A 93 -11.77 12.47 -8.80
C THR A 93 -13.10 11.79 -9.16
N ARG A 94 -13.96 12.49 -9.91
CA ARG A 94 -15.24 11.96 -10.39
C ARG A 94 -15.06 10.80 -11.39
N LYS A 95 -14.13 10.93 -12.34
CA LYS A 95 -13.83 9.88 -13.31
C LYS A 95 -13.32 8.60 -12.65
N ALA A 96 -12.52 8.74 -11.60
CA ALA A 96 -12.00 7.63 -10.80
C ALA A 96 -13.03 7.09 -9.78
N GLY A 97 -14.17 7.73 -9.59
CA GLY A 97 -15.19 7.36 -8.60
C GLY A 97 -14.71 7.53 -7.16
N LEU A 98 -13.71 8.37 -6.90
CA LEU A 98 -13.21 8.65 -5.57
C LEU A 98 -14.17 9.54 -4.78
N ASP A 99 -14.94 10.36 -5.46
CA ASP A 99 -16.01 11.19 -4.91
C ASP A 99 -17.21 10.40 -4.36
N LEU A 100 -17.25 9.10 -4.61
CA LEU A 100 -18.29 8.20 -4.12
C LEU A 100 -17.98 7.60 -2.75
N TRP A 101 -16.77 7.82 -2.23
CA TRP A 101 -16.32 7.25 -0.97
C TRP A 101 -16.57 8.19 0.21
N TYR A 102 -17.17 7.62 1.26
CA TYR A 102 -17.46 8.31 2.51
C TYR A 102 -16.83 7.61 3.70
N VAL A 103 -16.43 8.37 4.70
CA VAL A 103 -16.06 7.89 6.03
C VAL A 103 -17.17 8.24 7.01
N ILE A 104 -17.58 7.26 7.80
CA ILE A 104 -18.61 7.40 8.84
C ILE A 104 -17.97 7.16 10.19
N ARG A 105 -18.19 8.08 11.13
CA ARG A 105 -17.77 7.96 12.53
C ARG A 105 -18.99 7.78 13.42
N PHE A 106 -18.96 6.77 14.26
CA PHE A 106 -20.11 6.33 15.06
C PHE A 106 -19.68 5.77 16.42
N LYS A 107 -20.65 5.36 17.22
CA LYS A 107 -20.44 4.59 18.44
C LYS A 107 -20.98 3.17 18.26
N GLY A 108 -20.25 2.17 18.77
CA GLY A 108 -20.67 0.77 18.78
C GLY A 108 -19.76 -0.16 17.98
N SER A 109 -20.24 -1.38 17.72
CA SER A 109 -19.51 -2.41 16.96
C SER A 109 -19.43 -2.02 15.49
N ALA A 110 -18.21 -2.04 14.95
CA ALA A 110 -17.98 -1.72 13.55
C ALA A 110 -18.59 -2.77 12.60
N GLU A 111 -18.65 -4.02 13.03
CA GLU A 111 -19.22 -5.12 12.25
C GLU A 111 -20.71 -4.93 11.99
N GLN A 112 -21.47 -4.68 13.07
CA GLN A 112 -22.92 -4.49 12.94
C GLN A 112 -23.26 -3.24 12.14
N VAL A 113 -22.50 -2.15 12.36
CA VAL A 113 -22.69 -0.91 11.59
C VAL A 113 -22.38 -1.14 10.11
N ALA A 114 -21.29 -1.86 9.80
CA ALA A 114 -20.92 -2.15 8.41
C ALA A 114 -21.98 -3.02 7.71
N GLU A 115 -22.53 -4.00 8.41
CA GLU A 115 -23.61 -4.86 7.90
C GLU A 115 -24.85 -4.03 7.61
N ASP A 116 -25.38 -3.31 8.61
CA ASP A 116 -26.62 -2.53 8.47
C ASP A 116 -26.50 -1.44 7.38
N PHE A 117 -25.37 -0.72 7.31
CA PHE A 117 -25.16 0.25 6.24
C PHE A 117 -24.99 -0.41 4.87
N GLY A 118 -24.42 -1.63 4.82
CA GLY A 118 -24.26 -2.39 3.59
C GLY A 118 -25.58 -2.84 2.97
N GLU A 119 -26.65 -2.96 3.77
CA GLU A 119 -27.98 -3.33 3.29
C GLU A 119 -28.78 -2.16 2.67
N ILE A 120 -28.30 -0.91 2.82
CA ILE A 120 -28.97 0.25 2.23
C ILE A 120 -28.82 0.21 0.71
N ALA A 121 -29.94 0.38 0.00
CA ALA A 121 -29.93 0.52 -1.46
C ALA A 121 -29.02 1.69 -1.89
N GLY A 122 -28.15 1.46 -2.87
CA GLY A 122 -27.16 2.44 -3.34
C GLY A 122 -25.83 2.40 -2.60
N VAL A 123 -25.67 1.56 -1.57
CA VAL A 123 -24.36 1.26 -0.98
C VAL A 123 -23.73 0.08 -1.72
N ASN A 124 -22.61 0.35 -2.41
CA ASN A 124 -21.95 -0.65 -3.23
C ASN A 124 -20.88 -1.43 -2.47
N HIS A 125 -20.31 -0.83 -1.43
CA HIS A 125 -19.23 -1.44 -0.64
C HIS A 125 -19.14 -0.79 0.74
N VAL A 126 -18.86 -1.60 1.76
CA VAL A 126 -18.53 -1.14 3.11
C VAL A 126 -17.27 -1.87 3.58
N GLU A 127 -16.36 -1.14 4.18
CA GLU A 127 -15.15 -1.69 4.78
C GLU A 127 -14.91 -1.15 6.19
N ILE A 128 -14.37 -2.00 7.05
CA ILE A 128 -13.85 -1.61 8.35
C ILE A 128 -12.35 -1.36 8.18
N PRO A 129 -11.87 -0.11 8.33
CA PRO A 129 -10.46 0.17 8.16
C PRO A 129 -9.61 -0.55 9.23
N ARG A 130 -8.41 -0.96 8.84
CA ARG A 130 -7.44 -1.56 9.75
C ARG A 130 -6.42 -0.53 10.20
N LYS A 131 -5.91 -0.69 11.42
CA LYS A 131 -4.79 0.09 11.91
C LYS A 131 -3.56 -0.27 11.08
N ILE A 132 -2.96 0.74 10.48
CA ILE A 132 -1.67 0.58 9.82
C ILE A 132 -0.61 0.83 10.90
N THR A 133 0.08 -0.23 11.30
CA THR A 133 1.26 -0.11 12.15
C THR A 133 2.49 -0.18 11.27
N LYS A 134 3.44 0.74 11.45
CA LYS A 134 4.76 0.58 10.87
C LYS A 134 5.31 -0.80 11.25
N VAL A 135 5.73 -1.57 10.26
CA VAL A 135 6.61 -2.72 10.49
C VAL A 135 8.01 -2.14 10.73
N GLY A 136 8.19 -1.54 11.87
CA GLY A 136 9.47 -1.04 12.17
C GLY A 136 9.38 -0.47 13.53
N ASP A 137 10.00 -0.62 14.32
CA ASP A 137 11.19 -0.85 15.01
C ASP A 137 11.38 -2.36 15.30
N VAL A 138 11.43 -3.19 14.26
CA VAL A 138 12.20 -4.42 14.34
C VAL A 138 13.57 -3.90 14.70
N GLY A 139 13.82 -3.86 16.02
CA GLY A 139 14.85 -3.11 16.70
C GLY A 139 16.00 -2.83 15.77
N ARG A 140 16.39 -1.57 15.65
CA ARG A 140 17.63 -1.23 14.94
C ARG A 140 18.59 -2.30 15.39
N ARG A 141 18.77 -3.33 14.58
CA ARG A 141 19.87 -4.23 14.81
C ARG A 141 21.03 -3.27 14.87
N SER A 142 21.65 -3.17 16.03
CA SER A 142 22.95 -2.55 16.23
C SER A 142 23.93 -3.34 15.37
N GLY A 143 23.64 -3.35 14.06
CA GLY A 143 24.50 -3.89 13.03
C GLY A 143 25.56 -2.84 12.77
N THR A 144 26.72 -3.28 12.49
CA THR A 144 27.84 -2.51 11.97
C THR A 144 27.27 -1.41 11.06
N PRO A 145 27.53 -0.12 11.36
CA PRO A 145 26.97 0.95 10.57
C PRO A 145 27.20 0.65 9.09
N TRP A 146 26.15 0.67 8.28
CA TRP A 146 26.21 0.41 6.84
C TRP A 146 27.35 1.20 6.14
N ARG A 147 27.74 2.39 6.67
CA ARG A 147 28.93 3.14 6.27
C ARG A 147 30.24 2.37 6.41
N LYS A 148 30.33 1.37 7.29
CA LYS A 148 31.53 0.57 7.46
C LYS A 148 31.65 -0.55 6.44
N LEU A 149 30.51 -0.97 5.86
CA LEU A 149 30.44 -1.93 4.75
C LEU A 149 30.77 -1.27 3.40
N MET A 150 30.65 0.06 3.29
CA MET A 150 30.82 0.82 2.05
C MET A 150 32.19 1.52 1.94
N ALA A 151 33.16 1.10 2.72
CA ALA A 151 34.49 1.78 2.82
C ALA A 151 35.48 1.45 1.67
N LEU A 152 35.05 0.66 0.68
CA LEU A 152 35.92 0.38 -0.49
C LEU A 152 35.65 1.42 -1.60
N PRO A 153 36.69 2.00 -2.19
CA PRO A 153 36.53 2.89 -3.32
C PRO A 153 35.94 2.11 -4.49
N LYS A 154 34.72 2.50 -4.89
CA LYS A 154 34.01 1.88 -5.98
C LYS A 154 34.36 2.58 -7.29
N ALA A 155 34.54 1.80 -8.34
CA ALA A 155 34.75 2.35 -9.67
C ALA A 155 33.42 2.82 -10.26
N VAL A 156 33.33 4.11 -10.56
CA VAL A 156 32.22 4.62 -11.38
C VAL A 156 32.47 4.22 -12.83
N PRO A 157 31.47 3.62 -13.53
CA PRO A 157 31.64 3.27 -14.93
C PRO A 157 32.01 4.47 -15.80
N ALA A 158 32.94 4.30 -16.72
CA ALA A 158 33.40 5.36 -17.60
C ALA A 158 32.29 5.99 -18.48
N ASN A 159 31.17 5.30 -18.63
CA ASN A 159 30.00 5.72 -19.40
C ASN A 159 28.82 6.17 -18.52
N TYR A 160 29.07 6.45 -17.23
CA TYR A 160 28.06 7.02 -16.34
C TYR A 160 27.73 8.47 -16.78
N PRO A 161 26.47 8.77 -17.09
CA PRO A 161 26.12 10.02 -17.76
C PRO A 161 25.85 11.21 -16.81
N PHE A 162 25.94 11.00 -15.49
CA PHE A 162 25.62 12.01 -14.49
C PHE A 162 26.86 12.36 -13.65
N ASN A 163 26.73 13.36 -12.80
CA ASN A 163 27.81 13.88 -11.94
C ASN A 163 27.54 13.64 -10.44
N ASP A 164 26.69 12.68 -10.08
CA ASP A 164 26.43 12.33 -8.69
C ASP A 164 27.70 11.75 -8.03
N PRO A 165 28.28 12.43 -7.03
CA PRO A 165 29.51 11.99 -6.36
C PRO A 165 29.26 10.71 -5.52
N LEU A 166 28.02 10.41 -5.16
CA LEU A 166 27.66 9.24 -4.34
C LEU A 166 27.18 8.05 -5.19
N PHE A 167 27.18 8.16 -6.52
CA PHE A 167 26.76 7.06 -7.39
C PHE A 167 27.47 5.75 -7.10
N ALA A 168 28.77 5.80 -6.79
CA ALA A 168 29.53 4.60 -6.44
C ALA A 168 29.01 3.86 -5.21
N GLU A 169 28.23 4.51 -4.36
CA GLU A 169 27.59 3.91 -3.19
C GLU A 169 26.19 3.30 -3.52
N GLN A 170 25.66 3.60 -4.69
CA GLN A 170 24.34 3.16 -5.12
C GLN A 170 24.41 1.79 -5.82
N TRP A 171 24.83 0.77 -5.07
CA TRP A 171 24.99 -0.60 -5.59
C TRP A 171 23.74 -1.19 -6.25
N PRO A 172 22.47 -0.81 -5.88
CA PRO A 172 21.32 -1.32 -6.60
C PRO A 172 21.24 -0.85 -8.04
N LEU A 173 21.90 0.27 -8.37
CA LEU A 173 21.94 0.84 -9.72
C LEU A 173 23.13 0.29 -10.53
N TYR A 174 24.26 0.07 -9.86
CA TYR A 174 25.46 -0.50 -10.44
C TYR A 174 26.29 -1.22 -9.37
N ASN A 175 26.46 -2.52 -9.50
CA ASN A 175 27.20 -3.37 -8.59
C ASN A 175 28.40 -4.01 -9.31
N ASP A 176 29.58 -3.57 -9.01
CA ASP A 176 30.84 -4.14 -9.52
C ASP A 176 31.39 -5.29 -8.66
N GLY A 177 30.65 -5.68 -7.60
CA GLY A 177 31.08 -6.70 -6.64
C GLY A 177 31.89 -6.18 -5.48
N SER A 178 32.21 -4.87 -5.42
CA SER A 178 33.05 -4.29 -4.39
C SER A 178 32.31 -3.84 -3.14
N VAL A 179 30.97 -3.94 -3.12
CA VAL A 179 30.14 -3.44 -2.01
C VAL A 179 30.31 -4.24 -0.72
N SER A 180 30.60 -5.52 -0.81
CA SER A 180 30.95 -6.41 0.32
C SER A 180 31.69 -7.64 -0.21
N GLU A 181 32.30 -8.44 0.70
CA GLU A 181 32.95 -9.71 0.34
C GLU A 181 31.98 -10.73 -0.27
N GLU A 182 30.67 -10.61 0.04
CA GLU A 182 29.63 -11.50 -0.45
C GLU A 182 28.93 -10.95 -1.71
N ALA A 183 29.30 -9.75 -2.15
CA ALA A 183 28.66 -9.12 -3.29
C ALA A 183 28.98 -9.81 -4.60
N VAL A 184 27.97 -9.97 -5.43
CA VAL A 184 28.09 -10.55 -6.76
C VAL A 184 28.02 -9.44 -7.79
N ALA A 185 29.08 -9.25 -8.57
CA ALA A 185 29.09 -8.26 -9.65
C ALA A 185 27.92 -8.47 -10.62
N GLY A 186 27.24 -7.40 -11.00
CA GLY A 186 26.06 -7.43 -11.86
C GLY A 186 24.75 -7.82 -11.14
N ALA A 187 24.76 -8.04 -9.82
CA ALA A 187 23.53 -8.16 -9.03
C ALA A 187 22.93 -6.77 -8.76
N ASP A 188 22.39 -6.13 -9.80
CA ASP A 188 21.82 -4.79 -9.81
C ASP A 188 20.69 -4.68 -10.84
N ILE A 189 20.05 -3.51 -10.96
CA ILE A 189 19.00 -3.29 -11.95
C ILE A 189 19.53 -2.95 -13.35
N ASN A 190 20.86 -2.92 -13.53
CA ASN A 190 21.52 -2.63 -14.81
C ASN A 190 21.02 -1.34 -15.48
N VAL A 191 20.98 -0.25 -14.72
CA VAL A 191 20.36 1.02 -15.17
C VAL A 191 21.16 1.76 -16.23
N ILE A 192 22.49 1.56 -16.30
CA ILE A 192 23.38 2.30 -17.22
C ILE A 192 22.93 2.20 -18.70
N PRO A 193 22.59 1.00 -19.23
CA PRO A 193 22.05 0.92 -20.59
C PRO A 193 20.71 1.63 -20.78
N ALA A 194 19.89 1.73 -19.75
CA ALA A 194 18.62 2.47 -19.82
C ALA A 194 18.88 3.98 -19.94
N TRP A 195 19.80 4.52 -19.16
CA TRP A 195 20.17 5.94 -19.20
C TRP A 195 20.79 6.38 -20.53
N LYS A 196 21.40 5.45 -21.28
CA LYS A 196 21.85 5.74 -22.66
C LYS A 196 20.68 6.01 -23.62
N LYS A 197 19.49 5.54 -23.29
CA LYS A 197 18.27 5.76 -24.09
C LYS A 197 17.50 6.97 -23.61
N THR A 198 17.36 7.13 -22.31
CA THR A 198 16.66 8.25 -21.68
C THR A 198 17.05 8.38 -20.22
N ALA A 199 17.16 9.60 -19.73
CA ALA A 199 17.31 9.93 -18.31
C ALA A 199 15.97 10.41 -17.70
N GLY A 200 14.86 10.15 -18.38
CA GLY A 200 13.54 10.61 -17.99
C GLY A 200 13.11 11.86 -18.77
N ARG A 201 11.95 12.35 -18.48
CA ARG A 201 11.36 13.56 -19.09
C ARG A 201 10.60 14.33 -18.01
N SER A 202 10.64 15.66 -18.10
CA SER A 202 10.00 16.55 -17.12
C SER A 202 8.47 16.52 -17.14
N ASP A 203 7.86 15.99 -18.20
CA ASP A 203 6.42 15.82 -18.34
C ASP A 203 5.90 14.49 -17.76
N VAL A 204 6.79 13.61 -17.30
CA VAL A 204 6.43 12.36 -16.61
C VAL A 204 6.35 12.62 -15.12
N ILE A 205 5.14 12.44 -14.57
CA ILE A 205 4.90 12.59 -13.13
C ILE A 205 5.03 11.23 -12.47
N VAL A 206 5.92 11.13 -11.49
CA VAL A 206 6.08 9.94 -10.64
C VAL A 206 5.55 10.26 -9.26
N ALA A 207 4.60 9.46 -8.78
CA ALA A 207 4.10 9.55 -7.41
C ALA A 207 4.82 8.52 -6.52
N VAL A 208 5.51 8.99 -5.50
CA VAL A 208 6.11 8.14 -4.47
C VAL A 208 5.17 8.09 -3.27
N LEU A 209 4.68 6.88 -2.96
CA LEU A 209 3.81 6.63 -1.81
C LEU A 209 4.68 6.17 -0.65
N ASP A 210 5.04 7.10 0.22
CA ASP A 210 5.93 6.88 1.36
C ASP A 210 5.42 7.67 2.58
N GLU A 211 6.07 7.54 3.71
CA GLU A 211 5.77 8.30 4.93
C GLU A 211 6.15 9.78 4.80
N GLY A 212 7.02 10.10 3.91
CA GLY A 212 7.49 11.45 3.59
C GLY A 212 8.77 11.46 2.79
N VAL A 213 9.14 12.62 2.32
CA VAL A 213 10.38 12.87 1.60
C VAL A 213 11.11 14.03 2.30
N GLU A 214 12.38 13.86 2.59
CA GLU A 214 13.21 14.94 3.08
C GLU A 214 13.62 15.86 1.93
N TYR A 215 12.70 16.74 1.54
CA TYR A 215 12.89 17.67 0.41
C TYR A 215 13.99 18.72 0.62
N THR A 216 14.55 18.78 1.83
CA THR A 216 15.70 19.64 2.17
C THR A 216 17.04 18.93 2.06
N HIS A 217 17.04 17.63 1.73
CA HIS A 217 18.26 16.88 1.49
C HIS A 217 19.03 17.51 0.31
N PRO A 218 20.35 17.67 0.41
CA PRO A 218 21.13 18.37 -0.61
C PRO A 218 21.32 17.57 -1.90
N ASP A 219 20.89 16.32 -1.90
CA ASP A 219 21.01 15.39 -3.04
C ASP A 219 19.68 15.30 -3.79
#